data_ee29db5c31bb0788168e9ee0bafbdc46
#
_entry.id   ee29db5c31bb0788168e9ee0bafbdc46
#
_cell.length_a   1.000
_cell.length_b   1.000
_cell.length_c   1.000
_cell.angle_alpha   90.00
_cell.angle_beta   90.00
_cell.angle_gamma   90.00
#
_symmetry.space_group_name_H-M   'P 1'
#
loop_
_entity.id
_entity.type
_entity.pdbx_description
1 polymer ?
#
loop_
_entity_poly.entity_id
_entity_poly.type
_entity_poly.pdbx_seq_one_letter_code
_entity_poly.pdbx_strand_id
1 'polypeptide(L)'
;MQETENKGAGMTAQEMTDGLAAAMAGNLPQAQEGEAAGEGWVVMPQADLEELIQKAARAAVREQKKQEEAERKRDKYHNTFTLMKCYRDAVFHIENAISDGEQLELKEMTAEQQRTYLESIRRTRFKTLIMTAHINKAVEEIERRRKATGREIEYRAFELYFMQGWDYGQIAEELDTGKNTPRRWVTAIINELSVLLWGIDEDRVK
;
A
#
# COMPACT_ATOMS: atom_id res chain seq x y z
N MET A 1 7.50 -0.66 35.22
CA MET A 1 7.41 -0.98 33.80
C MET A 1 6.78 0.23 33.14
N GLN A 2 7.57 1.03 32.44
CA GLN A 2 7.15 2.29 31.84
C GLN A 2 6.77 2.01 30.40
N GLU A 3 5.50 2.31 30.07
CA GLU A 3 5.00 2.35 28.71
C GLU A 3 5.53 3.61 28.03
N THR A 4 6.28 3.46 26.96
CA THR A 4 6.70 4.55 26.08
C THR A 4 5.67 4.69 24.95
N GLU A 5 4.72 5.63 25.10
CA GLU A 5 3.88 6.11 24.02
C GLU A 5 4.73 6.84 22.96
N ASN A 6 4.85 6.26 21.79
CA ASN A 6 5.44 6.89 20.62
C ASN A 6 4.36 7.71 19.89
N LYS A 7 4.18 8.99 20.28
CA LYS A 7 3.41 9.98 19.52
C LYS A 7 4.27 10.56 18.41
N GLY A 8 4.12 10.03 17.21
CA GLY A 8 4.60 10.67 15.99
C GLY A 8 3.77 11.93 15.69
N ALA A 9 4.20 13.08 16.23
CA ALA A 9 3.64 14.37 15.88
C ALA A 9 4.20 14.81 14.53
N GLY A 10 3.37 14.77 13.49
CA GLY A 10 3.67 15.40 12.21
C GLY A 10 3.70 16.93 12.38
N MET A 11 4.85 17.55 12.10
CA MET A 11 4.99 19.00 12.08
C MET A 11 4.08 19.60 11.00
N THR A 12 3.35 20.66 11.33
CA THR A 12 2.50 21.40 10.39
C THR A 12 3.34 22.25 9.43
N ALA A 13 2.79 22.57 8.27
CA ALA A 13 3.47 23.44 7.27
C ALA A 13 3.85 24.81 7.85
N GLN A 14 3.11 25.30 8.87
CA GLN A 14 3.37 26.54 9.57
C GLN A 14 4.61 26.43 10.47
N GLU A 15 4.77 25.31 11.19
CA GLU A 15 5.94 25.07 12.04
C GLU A 15 7.23 24.90 11.23
N MET A 16 7.13 24.38 9.99
CA MET A 16 8.26 24.30 9.07
C MET A 16 8.69 25.67 8.53
N THR A 17 7.73 26.58 8.25
CA THR A 17 8.04 27.94 7.80
C THR A 17 8.61 28.81 8.92
N ASP A 18 8.09 28.67 10.14
CA ASP A 18 8.58 29.41 11.32
C ASP A 18 9.97 28.92 11.75
N GLY A 19 10.23 27.60 11.67
CA GLY A 19 11.55 27.01 11.90
C GLY A 19 12.60 27.47 10.88
N LEU A 20 12.23 27.61 9.61
CA LEU A 20 13.12 28.10 8.55
C LEU A 20 13.42 29.61 8.71
N ALA A 21 12.42 30.41 9.11
CA ALA A 21 12.59 31.83 9.39
C ALA A 21 13.49 32.08 10.61
N ALA A 22 13.36 31.26 11.67
CA ALA A 22 14.21 31.35 12.85
C ALA A 22 15.66 30.92 12.56
N ALA A 23 15.87 29.92 11.73
CA ALA A 23 17.19 29.48 11.30
C ALA A 23 17.91 30.52 10.43
N MET A 24 17.17 31.30 9.63
CA MET A 24 17.73 32.39 8.80
C MET A 24 18.03 33.66 9.59
N ALA A 25 17.31 33.91 10.71
CA ALA A 25 17.52 35.12 11.53
C ALA A 25 18.72 35.02 12.50
N GLY A 26 19.25 33.83 12.75
CA GLY A 26 20.25 33.59 13.78
C GLY A 26 21.71 33.57 13.34
N ASN A 27 22.05 33.67 12.06
CA ASN A 27 23.44 33.49 11.61
C ASN A 27 23.77 34.35 10.38
N LEU A 28 23.75 35.67 10.53
CA LEU A 28 24.45 36.56 9.63
C LEU A 28 25.86 36.80 10.19
N PRO A 29 26.93 36.28 9.57
CA PRO A 29 28.28 36.63 9.96
C PRO A 29 28.52 38.11 9.62
N GLN A 30 28.96 38.88 10.63
CA GLN A 30 29.46 40.27 10.42
C GLN A 30 30.65 40.21 9.49
N ALA A 31 30.59 41.04 8.45
CA ALA A 31 31.66 41.20 7.47
C ALA A 31 32.95 41.66 8.18
N GLN A 32 33.94 40.76 8.25
CA GLN A 32 35.33 41.16 8.44
C GLN A 32 35.95 41.31 7.07
N GLU A 33 36.42 42.56 6.78
CA GLU A 33 37.26 42.83 5.63
C GLU A 33 38.61 42.10 5.79
N GLY A 34 38.93 41.20 4.88
CA GLY A 34 40.21 40.51 4.85
C GLY A 34 40.25 39.35 3.85
N GLU A 35 40.79 39.68 2.67
CA GLU A 35 41.49 38.84 1.66
C GLU A 35 40.93 37.43 1.30
N ALA A 36 40.42 37.48 0.09
CA ALA A 36 40.39 36.56 -1.04
C ALA A 36 40.94 35.15 -0.93
N ALA A 37 40.12 34.19 -1.26
CA ALA A 37 40.42 33.14 -2.25
C ALA A 37 39.10 32.56 -2.78
N GLY A 38 38.71 32.94 -3.97
CA GLY A 38 38.18 32.03 -5.00
C GLY A 38 36.92 31.22 -4.74
N GLU A 39 35.92 31.69 -3.99
CA GLU A 39 34.56 31.16 -4.08
C GLU A 39 33.67 32.28 -4.62
N GLY A 40 33.24 32.11 -5.89
CA GLY A 40 32.47 33.14 -6.59
C GLY A 40 31.11 33.36 -5.94
N TRP A 41 31.01 34.43 -5.15
CA TRP A 41 29.72 34.96 -4.69
C TRP A 41 28.97 35.51 -5.91
N VAL A 42 27.86 34.85 -6.27
CA VAL A 42 26.94 35.37 -7.28
C VAL A 42 26.02 36.37 -6.58
N VAL A 43 26.23 37.64 -6.80
CA VAL A 43 25.29 38.68 -6.38
C VAL A 43 24.10 38.63 -7.32
N MET A 44 23.00 38.10 -6.82
CA MET A 44 21.74 37.99 -7.56
C MET A 44 20.78 39.07 -7.07
N PRO A 45 20.04 39.73 -7.97
CA PRO A 45 18.95 40.64 -7.58
C PRO A 45 17.93 39.91 -6.70
N GLN A 46 17.38 40.58 -5.71
CA GLN A 46 16.44 39.97 -4.74
C GLN A 46 15.22 39.35 -5.44
N ALA A 47 14.74 39.96 -6.52
CA ALA A 47 13.63 39.42 -7.32
C ALA A 47 13.98 38.07 -7.95
N ASP A 48 15.19 37.90 -8.47
CA ASP A 48 15.65 36.66 -9.09
C ASP A 48 15.84 35.55 -8.05
N LEU A 49 16.30 35.93 -6.83
CA LEU A 49 16.40 35.02 -5.69
C LEU A 49 15.02 34.50 -5.24
N GLU A 50 14.03 35.40 -5.15
CA GLU A 50 12.65 35.05 -4.81
C GLU A 50 12.03 34.11 -5.86
N GLU A 51 12.26 34.38 -7.15
CA GLU A 51 11.81 33.50 -8.24
C GLU A 51 12.47 32.12 -8.15
N LEU A 52 13.78 32.07 -7.88
CA LEU A 52 14.52 30.83 -7.71
C LEU A 52 13.99 30.01 -6.52
N ILE A 53 13.74 30.66 -5.38
CA ILE A 53 13.16 30.01 -4.20
C ILE A 53 11.76 29.48 -4.50
N GLN A 54 10.90 30.26 -5.16
CA GLN A 54 9.56 29.78 -5.54
C GLN A 54 9.62 28.60 -6.51
N LYS A 55 10.54 28.63 -7.47
CA LYS A 55 10.74 27.55 -8.43
C LYS A 55 11.23 26.27 -7.73
N ALA A 56 12.19 26.40 -6.81
CA ALA A 56 12.68 25.30 -6.00
C ALA A 56 11.58 24.71 -5.08
N ALA A 57 10.80 25.56 -4.41
CA ALA A 57 9.68 25.14 -3.59
C ALA A 57 8.61 24.38 -4.41
N ARG A 58 8.23 24.91 -5.59
CA ARG A 58 7.30 24.22 -6.49
C ARG A 58 7.84 22.87 -6.98
N ALA A 59 9.14 22.79 -7.27
CA ALA A 59 9.79 21.54 -7.67
C ALA A 59 9.80 20.52 -6.53
N ALA A 60 10.12 20.94 -5.29
CA ALA A 60 10.10 20.11 -4.11
C ALA A 60 8.69 19.55 -3.82
N VAL A 61 7.66 20.39 -3.88
CA VAL A 61 6.26 19.95 -3.70
C VAL A 61 5.83 18.95 -4.77
N ARG A 62 6.24 19.16 -6.03
CA ARG A 62 5.95 18.19 -7.11
C ARG A 62 6.63 16.85 -6.89
N GLU A 63 7.88 16.88 -6.46
CA GLU A 63 8.64 15.64 -6.19
C GLU A 63 8.07 14.89 -4.99
N GLN A 64 7.72 15.59 -3.91
CA GLN A 64 7.06 15.01 -2.75
C GLN A 64 5.73 14.33 -3.14
N LYS A 65 4.86 15.03 -3.89
CA LYS A 65 3.60 14.43 -4.37
C LYS A 65 3.84 13.19 -5.21
N LYS A 66 4.86 13.19 -6.07
CA LYS A 66 5.22 12.04 -6.90
C LYS A 66 5.70 10.84 -6.05
N GLN A 67 6.48 11.12 -4.99
CA GLN A 67 6.92 10.09 -4.04
C GLN A 67 5.73 9.51 -3.26
N GLU A 68 4.84 10.34 -2.72
CA GLU A 68 3.63 9.91 -2.02
C GLU A 68 2.70 9.08 -2.92
N GLU A 69 2.55 9.44 -4.20
CA GLU A 69 1.79 8.65 -5.16
C GLU A 69 2.44 7.29 -5.43
N ALA A 70 3.77 7.26 -5.56
CA ALA A 70 4.50 6.01 -5.76
C ALA A 70 4.38 5.08 -4.55
N GLU A 71 4.46 5.61 -3.34
CA GLU A 71 4.25 4.87 -2.10
C GLU A 71 2.83 4.33 -1.99
N ARG A 72 1.80 5.17 -2.23
CA ARG A 72 0.39 4.72 -2.23
C ARG A 72 0.13 3.61 -3.24
N LYS A 73 0.71 3.70 -4.45
CA LYS A 73 0.60 2.63 -5.47
C LYS A 73 1.26 1.33 -5.01
N ARG A 74 2.44 1.44 -4.39
CA ARG A 74 3.16 0.28 -3.84
C ARG A 74 2.37 -0.37 -2.72
N ASP A 75 1.78 0.42 -1.83
CA ASP A 75 1.00 -0.09 -0.71
C ASP A 75 -0.29 -0.78 -1.16
N LYS A 76 -1.02 -0.22 -2.12
CA LYS A 76 -2.21 -0.87 -2.70
C LYS A 76 -1.87 -2.20 -3.37
N TYR A 77 -0.79 -2.25 -4.15
CA TYR A 77 -0.30 -3.49 -4.73
C TYR A 77 0.08 -4.51 -3.66
N HIS A 78 0.87 -4.08 -2.67
CA HIS A 78 1.31 -4.92 -1.58
C HIS A 78 0.13 -5.49 -0.78
N ASN A 79 -0.84 -4.64 -0.43
CA ASN A 79 -2.05 -5.04 0.27
C ASN A 79 -2.87 -6.05 -0.55
N THR A 80 -3.04 -5.82 -1.86
CA THR A 80 -3.76 -6.75 -2.75
C THR A 80 -3.03 -8.08 -2.87
N PHE A 81 -1.71 -8.06 -3.06
CA PHE A 81 -0.91 -9.27 -3.15
C PHE A 81 -0.96 -10.09 -1.84
N THR A 82 -0.82 -9.42 -0.70
CA THR A 82 -0.92 -10.05 0.63
C THR A 82 -2.32 -10.61 0.87
N LEU A 83 -3.36 -9.87 0.50
CA LEU A 83 -4.75 -10.32 0.59
C LEU A 83 -4.98 -11.59 -0.22
N MET A 84 -4.48 -11.65 -1.45
CA MET A 84 -4.58 -12.83 -2.30
C MET A 84 -3.74 -14.02 -1.77
N LYS A 85 -2.61 -13.76 -1.13
CA LYS A 85 -1.84 -14.82 -0.42
C LYS A 85 -2.64 -15.47 0.70
N CYS A 86 -3.42 -14.68 1.44
CA CYS A 86 -4.28 -15.16 2.53
C CYS A 86 -5.65 -15.68 2.04
N TYR A 87 -5.93 -15.64 0.73
CA TYR A 87 -7.26 -15.99 0.21
C TYR A 87 -7.70 -17.40 0.56
N ARG A 88 -6.83 -18.40 0.40
CA ARG A 88 -7.14 -19.81 0.74
C ARG A 88 -7.42 -19.98 2.23
N ASP A 89 -6.63 -19.33 3.08
CA ASP A 89 -6.82 -19.37 4.53
C ASP A 89 -8.12 -18.68 4.94
N ALA A 90 -8.48 -17.59 4.24
CA ALA A 90 -9.76 -16.90 4.44
C ALA A 90 -10.96 -17.79 4.05
N VAL A 91 -10.87 -18.50 2.94
CA VAL A 91 -11.91 -19.49 2.53
C VAL A 91 -12.01 -20.61 3.56
N PHE A 92 -10.88 -21.21 3.96
CA PHE A 92 -10.84 -22.22 5.00
C PHE A 92 -11.47 -21.73 6.30
N HIS A 93 -11.16 -20.48 6.73
CA HIS A 93 -11.76 -19.89 7.93
C HIS A 93 -13.29 -19.77 7.83
N ILE A 94 -13.82 -19.36 6.66
CA ILE A 94 -15.27 -19.25 6.45
C ILE A 94 -15.95 -20.60 6.59
N GLU A 95 -15.35 -21.64 6.00
CA GLU A 95 -15.92 -22.99 5.95
C GLU A 95 -15.82 -23.72 7.28
N ASN A 96 -14.73 -23.51 8.03
CA ASN A 96 -14.39 -24.29 9.21
C ASN A 96 -14.50 -23.53 10.54
N ALA A 97 -14.79 -22.21 10.53
CA ALA A 97 -14.94 -21.47 11.77
C ALA A 97 -16.14 -22.00 12.58
N ILE A 98 -15.89 -22.39 13.80
CA ILE A 98 -16.90 -22.86 14.74
C ILE A 98 -17.85 -21.70 15.04
N SER A 99 -19.15 -21.87 14.73
CA SER A 99 -20.18 -20.84 14.93
C SER A 99 -21.23 -21.26 15.94
N ASP A 100 -21.19 -22.51 16.41
CA ASP A 100 -22.15 -23.09 17.32
C ASP A 100 -21.49 -23.58 18.62
N GLY A 101 -22.09 -23.25 19.76
CA GLY A 101 -21.58 -23.59 21.08
C GLY A 101 -21.57 -25.09 21.38
N GLU A 102 -22.38 -25.88 20.65
CA GLU A 102 -22.40 -27.33 20.79
C GLU A 102 -21.11 -28.02 20.25
N GLN A 103 -20.40 -27.35 19.36
CA GLN A 103 -19.14 -27.83 18.78
C GLN A 103 -17.92 -27.50 19.64
N LEU A 104 -18.08 -26.70 20.67
CA LEU A 104 -17.00 -26.25 21.54
C LEU A 104 -17.14 -26.84 22.93
N GLU A 105 -16.36 -27.87 23.22
CA GLU A 105 -16.16 -28.35 24.60
C GLU A 105 -15.24 -27.39 25.37
N LEU A 106 -15.76 -26.25 25.76
CA LEU A 106 -15.02 -25.23 26.55
C LEU A 106 -15.20 -25.56 28.05
N LYS A 107 -14.62 -26.65 28.54
CA LYS A 107 -14.78 -27.15 29.90
C LYS A 107 -14.29 -26.21 31.00
N GLU A 108 -13.47 -25.20 30.69
CA GLU A 108 -12.85 -24.30 31.67
C GLU A 108 -13.39 -22.86 31.64
N MET A 109 -14.33 -22.53 30.75
CA MET A 109 -14.86 -21.18 30.61
C MET A 109 -16.26 -21.03 31.19
N THR A 110 -16.53 -19.86 31.78
CA THR A 110 -17.89 -19.51 32.20
C THR A 110 -18.82 -19.33 31.00
N ALA A 111 -20.13 -19.49 31.19
CA ALA A 111 -21.13 -19.31 30.12
C ALA A 111 -21.04 -17.92 29.44
N GLU A 112 -20.71 -16.87 30.18
CA GLU A 112 -20.51 -15.52 29.66
C GLU A 112 -19.25 -15.40 28.80
N GLN A 113 -18.14 -16.01 29.23
CA GLN A 113 -16.90 -16.06 28.46
C GLN A 113 -17.08 -16.86 27.16
N GLN A 114 -17.80 -17.99 27.21
CA GLN A 114 -18.12 -18.78 26.01
C GLN A 114 -18.93 -17.98 25.00
N ARG A 115 -19.96 -17.25 25.47
CA ARG A 115 -20.79 -16.40 24.63
C ARG A 115 -19.97 -15.31 23.95
N THR A 116 -19.13 -14.59 24.71
CA THR A 116 -18.27 -13.53 24.18
C THR A 116 -17.29 -14.08 23.14
N TYR A 117 -16.71 -15.25 23.38
CA TYR A 117 -15.81 -15.94 22.46
C TYR A 117 -16.51 -16.31 21.14
N LEU A 118 -17.70 -16.93 21.23
CA LEU A 118 -18.51 -17.30 20.05
C LEU A 118 -18.95 -16.06 19.25
N GLU A 119 -19.34 -14.98 19.90
CA GLU A 119 -19.68 -13.73 19.22
C GLU A 119 -18.46 -13.15 18.47
N SER A 120 -17.26 -13.24 19.03
CA SER A 120 -16.01 -12.83 18.39
C SER A 120 -15.74 -13.65 17.12
N ILE A 121 -15.87 -14.99 17.18
CA ILE A 121 -15.68 -15.86 16.02
C ILE A 121 -16.71 -15.55 14.93
N ARG A 122 -18.01 -15.42 15.29
CA ARG A 122 -19.07 -15.07 14.34
C ARG A 122 -18.81 -13.74 13.65
N ARG A 123 -18.37 -12.72 14.41
CA ARG A 123 -18.02 -11.41 13.86
C ARG A 123 -16.85 -11.48 12.88
N THR A 124 -15.81 -12.23 13.23
CA THR A 124 -14.62 -12.42 12.37
C THR A 124 -14.99 -13.18 11.10
N ARG A 125 -15.76 -14.27 11.22
CA ARG A 125 -16.26 -15.04 10.08
C ARG A 125 -17.10 -14.17 9.14
N PHE A 126 -18.00 -13.35 9.67
CA PHE A 126 -18.83 -12.45 8.87
C PHE A 126 -18.00 -11.39 8.10
N LYS A 127 -17.01 -10.78 8.75
CA LYS A 127 -16.09 -9.84 8.08
C LYS A 127 -15.30 -10.53 6.97
N THR A 128 -14.77 -11.73 7.23
CA THR A 128 -14.03 -12.51 6.25
C THR A 128 -14.92 -12.90 5.06
N LEU A 129 -16.18 -13.28 5.32
CA LEU A 129 -17.15 -13.61 4.27
C LEU A 129 -17.42 -12.41 3.34
N ILE A 130 -17.65 -11.22 3.90
CA ILE A 130 -17.87 -10.00 3.09
C ILE A 130 -16.63 -9.71 2.24
N MET A 131 -15.45 -9.76 2.84
CA MET A 131 -14.18 -9.50 2.13
C MET A 131 -13.95 -10.51 1.01
N THR A 132 -14.16 -11.79 1.27
CA THR A 132 -13.99 -12.86 0.28
C THR A 132 -15.02 -12.74 -0.85
N ALA A 133 -16.28 -12.40 -0.55
CA ALA A 133 -17.29 -12.13 -1.57
C ALA A 133 -16.90 -10.95 -2.48
N HIS A 134 -16.33 -9.89 -1.92
CA HIS A 134 -15.83 -8.75 -2.69
C HIS A 134 -14.65 -9.14 -3.59
N ILE A 135 -13.69 -9.92 -3.07
CA ILE A 135 -12.57 -10.46 -3.85
C ILE A 135 -13.10 -11.32 -5.01
N ASN A 136 -14.03 -12.23 -4.74
CA ASN A 136 -14.58 -13.14 -5.75
C ASN A 136 -15.20 -12.35 -6.91
N LYS A 137 -15.98 -11.31 -6.63
CA LYS A 137 -16.56 -10.45 -7.66
C LYS A 137 -15.49 -9.73 -8.51
N ALA A 138 -14.42 -9.27 -7.89
CA ALA A 138 -13.33 -8.63 -8.62
C ALA A 138 -12.55 -9.66 -9.47
N VAL A 139 -12.32 -10.86 -8.96
CA VAL A 139 -11.66 -11.97 -9.68
C VAL A 139 -12.51 -12.45 -10.86
N GLU A 140 -13.84 -12.64 -10.69
CA GLU A 140 -14.78 -12.96 -11.77
C GLU A 140 -14.72 -11.92 -12.90
N GLU A 141 -14.62 -10.64 -12.56
CA GLU A 141 -14.50 -9.57 -13.56
C GLU A 141 -13.16 -9.62 -14.30
N ILE A 142 -12.06 -9.93 -13.62
CA ILE A 142 -10.75 -10.16 -14.27
C ILE A 142 -10.82 -11.34 -15.23
N GLU A 143 -11.40 -12.46 -14.82
CA GLU A 143 -11.58 -13.64 -15.65
C GLU A 143 -12.39 -13.30 -16.92
N ARG A 144 -13.52 -12.62 -16.74
CA ARG A 144 -14.37 -12.16 -17.84
C ARG A 144 -13.60 -11.29 -18.85
N ARG A 145 -12.80 -10.33 -18.37
CA ARG A 145 -11.96 -9.46 -19.23
C ARG A 145 -10.90 -10.26 -19.98
N ARG A 146 -10.25 -11.21 -19.33
CA ARG A 146 -9.22 -12.05 -19.98
C ARG A 146 -9.84 -12.94 -21.05
N LYS A 147 -11.00 -13.55 -20.80
CA LYS A 147 -11.75 -14.32 -21.81
C LYS A 147 -12.16 -13.45 -23.01
N ALA A 148 -12.68 -12.27 -22.76
CA ALA A 148 -13.10 -11.35 -23.83
C ALA A 148 -11.94 -10.85 -24.72
N THR A 149 -10.69 -10.91 -24.22
CA THR A 149 -9.50 -10.46 -24.95
C THR A 149 -8.60 -11.60 -25.45
N GLY A 150 -9.01 -12.87 -25.30
CA GLY A 150 -8.21 -14.03 -25.70
C GLY A 150 -6.94 -14.22 -24.88
N ARG A 151 -6.95 -13.77 -23.61
CA ARG A 151 -5.80 -13.82 -22.71
C ARG A 151 -6.05 -14.74 -21.50
N GLU A 152 -6.81 -15.82 -21.69
CA GLU A 152 -7.16 -16.77 -20.63
C GLU A 152 -5.94 -17.39 -19.95
N ILE A 153 -4.86 -17.58 -20.71
CA ILE A 153 -3.61 -18.14 -20.19
C ILE A 153 -3.02 -17.30 -19.05
N GLU A 154 -3.20 -15.98 -19.10
CA GLU A 154 -2.74 -15.09 -18.02
C GLU A 154 -3.56 -15.28 -16.76
N TYR A 155 -4.89 -15.41 -16.90
CA TYR A 155 -5.76 -15.70 -15.78
C TYR A 155 -5.46 -17.09 -15.21
N ARG A 156 -5.19 -18.08 -16.06
CA ARG A 156 -4.79 -19.41 -15.62
C ARG A 156 -3.50 -19.39 -14.77
N ALA A 157 -2.51 -18.59 -15.15
CA ALA A 157 -1.31 -18.42 -14.34
C ALA A 157 -1.60 -17.81 -12.96
N PHE A 158 -2.50 -16.84 -12.89
CA PHE A 158 -2.96 -16.24 -11.63
C PHE A 158 -3.69 -17.27 -10.74
N GLU A 159 -4.59 -18.06 -11.32
CA GLU A 159 -5.33 -19.12 -10.62
C GLU A 159 -4.38 -20.18 -10.05
N LEU A 160 -3.45 -20.70 -10.85
CA LEU A 160 -2.44 -21.66 -10.41
C LEU A 160 -1.63 -21.11 -9.24
N TYR A 161 -1.22 -19.84 -9.28
CA TYR A 161 -0.41 -19.25 -8.24
C TYR A 161 -1.17 -19.04 -6.92
N PHE A 162 -2.34 -18.39 -6.95
CA PHE A 162 -3.06 -18.00 -5.74
C PHE A 162 -4.05 -19.05 -5.24
N MET A 163 -4.75 -19.75 -6.13
CA MET A 163 -5.77 -20.70 -5.74
C MET A 163 -5.19 -22.11 -5.53
N GLN A 164 -4.21 -22.51 -6.34
CA GLN A 164 -3.60 -23.83 -6.25
C GLN A 164 -2.25 -23.84 -5.52
N GLY A 165 -1.60 -22.67 -5.36
CA GLY A 165 -0.37 -22.53 -4.60
C GLY A 165 0.90 -22.97 -5.34
N TRP A 166 0.88 -22.96 -6.66
CA TRP A 166 2.02 -23.30 -7.49
C TRP A 166 3.07 -22.18 -7.48
N ASP A 167 4.33 -22.55 -7.66
CA ASP A 167 5.39 -21.57 -7.88
C ASP A 167 5.48 -21.14 -9.35
N TYR A 168 6.21 -20.04 -9.62
CA TYR A 168 6.32 -19.52 -10.98
C TYR A 168 7.07 -20.45 -11.94
N GLY A 169 7.97 -21.32 -11.43
CA GLY A 169 8.68 -22.30 -12.25
C GLY A 169 7.72 -23.39 -12.74
N GLN A 170 6.94 -23.98 -11.86
CA GLN A 170 5.91 -24.96 -12.17
C GLN A 170 4.87 -24.40 -13.17
N ILE A 171 4.45 -23.16 -12.97
CA ILE A 171 3.49 -22.48 -13.86
C ILE A 171 4.12 -22.26 -15.25
N ALA A 172 5.41 -21.90 -15.33
CA ALA A 172 6.07 -21.69 -16.59
C ALA A 172 6.20 -22.98 -17.40
N GLU A 173 6.48 -24.10 -16.74
CA GLU A 173 6.52 -25.43 -17.34
C GLU A 173 5.15 -25.91 -17.82
N GLU A 174 4.13 -25.78 -16.98
CA GLU A 174 2.76 -26.19 -17.30
C GLU A 174 2.15 -25.41 -18.48
N LEU A 175 2.44 -24.11 -18.56
CA LEU A 175 1.88 -23.23 -19.58
C LEU A 175 2.81 -23.08 -20.81
N ASP A 176 3.89 -23.84 -20.86
CA ASP A 176 4.91 -23.78 -21.91
C ASP A 176 5.37 -22.34 -22.23
N THR A 177 5.79 -21.63 -21.18
CA THR A 177 6.16 -20.21 -21.27
C THR A 177 7.54 -19.92 -20.72
N GLY A 178 8.08 -18.75 -21.06
CA GLY A 178 9.35 -18.28 -20.51
C GLY A 178 9.28 -18.07 -18.98
N LYS A 179 10.35 -18.44 -18.27
CA LYS A 179 10.48 -18.49 -16.81
C LYS A 179 9.93 -17.25 -16.06
N ASN A 180 10.06 -16.05 -16.65
CA ASN A 180 9.61 -14.80 -16.03
C ASN A 180 8.20 -14.37 -16.48
N THR A 181 7.59 -15.08 -17.43
CA THR A 181 6.29 -14.71 -18.01
C THR A 181 5.14 -14.83 -17.01
N PRO A 182 5.00 -15.93 -16.24
CA PRO A 182 3.93 -16.06 -15.27
C PRO A 182 3.97 -14.96 -14.20
N ARG A 183 5.16 -14.60 -13.73
CA ARG A 183 5.32 -13.50 -12.77
C ARG A 183 4.80 -12.17 -13.31
N ARG A 184 5.10 -11.87 -14.59
CA ARG A 184 4.60 -10.64 -15.24
C ARG A 184 3.09 -10.63 -15.35
N TRP A 185 2.47 -11.75 -15.74
CA TRP A 185 1.02 -11.91 -15.85
C TRP A 185 0.33 -11.76 -14.49
N VAL A 186 0.82 -12.46 -13.47
CA VAL A 186 0.30 -12.36 -12.10
C VAL A 186 0.42 -10.92 -11.59
N THR A 187 1.56 -10.25 -11.81
CA THR A 187 1.75 -8.85 -11.41
C THR A 187 0.75 -7.91 -12.11
N ALA A 188 0.52 -8.10 -13.41
CA ALA A 188 -0.44 -7.30 -14.16
C ALA A 188 -1.88 -7.47 -13.62
N ILE A 189 -2.27 -8.72 -13.33
CA ILE A 189 -3.59 -9.03 -12.76
C ILE A 189 -3.74 -8.43 -11.35
N ILE A 190 -2.73 -8.52 -10.49
CA ILE A 190 -2.78 -7.91 -9.15
C ILE A 190 -2.93 -6.38 -9.24
N ASN A 191 -2.28 -5.73 -10.19
CA ASN A 191 -2.46 -4.29 -10.41
C ASN A 191 -3.90 -3.94 -10.83
N GLU A 192 -4.51 -4.72 -11.72
CA GLU A 192 -5.91 -4.53 -12.10
C GLU A 192 -6.86 -4.83 -10.93
N LEU A 193 -6.61 -5.92 -10.21
CA LEU A 193 -7.38 -6.32 -9.04
C LEU A 193 -7.31 -5.26 -7.94
N SER A 194 -6.16 -4.61 -7.75
CA SER A 194 -6.02 -3.53 -6.78
C SER A 194 -6.94 -2.34 -7.08
N VAL A 195 -7.17 -2.05 -8.36
CA VAL A 195 -8.12 -1.00 -8.78
C VAL A 195 -9.56 -1.44 -8.52
N LEU A 196 -9.89 -2.70 -8.80
CA LEU A 196 -11.25 -3.22 -8.56
C LEU A 196 -11.60 -3.29 -7.07
N LEU A 197 -10.61 -3.58 -6.20
CA LEU A 197 -10.83 -3.68 -4.76
C LEU A 197 -10.80 -2.33 -4.03
N TRP A 198 -9.91 -1.43 -4.44
CA TRP A 198 -9.62 -0.19 -3.70
C TRP A 198 -10.02 1.09 -4.44
N GLY A 199 -10.52 0.94 -5.67
CA GLY A 199 -10.89 2.07 -6.52
C GLY A 199 -9.70 2.79 -7.16
N ILE A 200 -10.04 3.83 -7.92
CA ILE A 200 -9.08 4.72 -8.58
C ILE A 200 -8.80 5.91 -7.65
N ASP A 201 -7.55 6.33 -7.53
CA ASP A 201 -7.22 7.57 -6.84
C ASP A 201 -7.68 8.77 -7.68
N GLU A 202 -8.23 9.80 -7.03
CA GLU A 202 -8.74 11.02 -7.70
C GLU A 202 -7.68 11.70 -8.57
N ASP A 203 -6.40 11.54 -8.24
CA ASP A 203 -5.27 12.09 -9.00
C ASP A 203 -5.05 11.42 -10.38
N ARG A 204 -5.71 10.30 -10.68
CA ARG A 204 -5.65 9.62 -11.99
C ARG A 204 -6.69 10.11 -13.00
N VAL A 205 -7.63 10.93 -12.57
CA VAL A 205 -8.78 11.39 -13.38
C VAL A 205 -8.56 12.78 -13.97
N LYS A 206 -7.34 13.35 -13.82
CA LYS A 206 -6.97 14.64 -14.40
C LYS A 206 -6.18 14.48 -15.68
#